data_f71ac65cb0d86e32541d83ccba2352c0
#
_entry.id   f71ac65cb0d86e32541d83ccba2352c0
#
_cell.length_a   1.000
_cell.length_b   1.000
_cell.length_c   1.000
_cell.angle_alpha   90.00
_cell.angle_beta   90.00
_cell.angle_gamma   90.00
#
_symmetry.space_group_name_H-M   'P 1'
#
loop_
_entity.id
_entity.type
_entity.pdbx_description
1 polymer ?
#
loop_
_entity_poly.entity_id
_entity_poly.type
_entity_poly.pdbx_seq_one_letter_code
_entity_poly.pdbx_strand_id
1 'polypeptide(L)'
;MKILFYIGYAKTPWNKQVWEKQGIGGSEYCVIKLSEQLAKHGHEVYVVGDVEGAWINRVTYINVNNLLNKGNERGSNSIAFTEFDWVIGVNYINFTKVLDKNSINFSKALFWAHNEYWYTWHEGSELEDKGKSILEDERLKAIICVSKWQVEHINLKRAETLGYIPSNSNTYIQVISNAIDPNDWEN
;
A
#
# COMPACT_ATOMS: atom_id res chain seq x y z
N MET A 1 -1.84 -5.74 16.47
CA MET A 1 -2.62 -4.94 15.49
C MET A 1 -2.74 -5.73 14.21
N LYS A 2 -3.84 -5.52 13.47
CA LYS A 2 -4.00 -6.03 12.10
C LYS A 2 -3.62 -4.94 11.11
N ILE A 3 -2.68 -5.25 10.22
CA ILE A 3 -2.09 -4.29 9.28
C ILE A 3 -2.22 -4.84 7.87
N LEU A 4 -2.73 -4.03 6.96
CA LEU A 4 -2.86 -4.35 5.55
C LEU A 4 -1.96 -3.46 4.71
N PHE A 5 -1.10 -4.03 3.90
CA PHE A 5 -0.42 -3.35 2.80
C PHE A 5 -1.23 -3.53 1.52
N TYR A 6 -1.55 -2.43 0.85
CA TYR A 6 -2.14 -2.42 -0.48
C TYR A 6 -1.13 -1.87 -1.48
N ILE A 7 -0.67 -2.72 -2.40
CA ILE A 7 0.34 -2.34 -3.38
C ILE A 7 -0.18 -2.43 -4.82
N GLY A 8 -1.47 -2.80 -5.01
CA GLY A 8 -2.13 -2.82 -6.31
C GLY A 8 -1.53 -3.83 -7.29
N TYR A 9 -1.45 -3.44 -8.57
CA TYR A 9 -0.93 -4.30 -9.63
C TYR A 9 0.57 -4.13 -9.82
N ALA A 10 1.24 -5.21 -10.17
CA ALA A 10 2.64 -5.24 -10.54
C ALA A 10 2.78 -5.75 -11.99
N LYS A 11 3.93 -5.52 -12.60
CA LYS A 11 4.21 -6.00 -13.96
C LYS A 11 4.23 -7.53 -14.05
N THR A 12 4.63 -8.18 -12.97
CA THR A 12 4.65 -9.65 -12.81
C THR A 12 4.22 -9.98 -11.38
N PRO A 13 3.44 -11.05 -11.17
CA PRO A 13 3.09 -11.51 -9.84
C PRO A 13 4.33 -11.79 -8.99
N TRP A 14 4.28 -11.44 -7.73
CA TRP A 14 5.42 -11.53 -6.82
C TRP A 14 5.02 -11.98 -5.41
N ASN A 15 5.98 -12.46 -4.67
CA ASN A 15 5.98 -12.65 -3.22
C ASN A 15 7.44 -12.88 -2.78
N LYS A 16 7.67 -13.23 -1.53
CA LYS A 16 9.02 -13.50 -1.04
C LYS A 16 9.73 -14.61 -1.82
N GLN A 17 9.04 -15.69 -2.16
CA GLN A 17 9.65 -16.82 -2.89
C GLN A 17 10.03 -16.42 -4.33
N VAL A 18 9.21 -15.57 -4.98
CA VAL A 18 9.51 -15.02 -6.31
C VAL A 18 10.75 -14.12 -6.22
N TRP A 19 10.81 -13.25 -5.20
CA TRP A 19 11.96 -12.37 -4.98
C TRP A 19 13.27 -13.15 -4.83
N GLU A 20 13.29 -14.20 -4.02
CA GLU A 20 14.48 -15.02 -3.79
C GLU A 20 15.00 -15.72 -5.07
N LYS A 21 14.12 -15.97 -6.03
CA LYS A 21 14.45 -16.67 -7.28
C LYS A 21 14.87 -15.76 -8.42
N GLN A 22 14.23 -14.60 -8.57
CA GLN A 22 14.38 -13.79 -9.80
C GLN A 22 14.47 -12.28 -9.54
N GLY A 23 14.40 -11.86 -8.29
CA GLY A 23 14.30 -10.44 -7.94
C GLY A 23 12.91 -9.85 -8.22
N ILE A 24 12.68 -8.67 -7.67
CA ILE A 24 11.44 -7.89 -7.80
C ILE A 24 11.75 -6.40 -7.78
N GLY A 25 10.73 -5.55 -7.94
CA GLY A 25 10.89 -4.10 -7.80
C GLY A 25 11.24 -3.65 -6.38
N GLY A 26 11.83 -2.47 -6.25
CA GLY A 26 12.27 -1.93 -4.96
C GLY A 26 11.13 -1.67 -3.99
N SER A 27 9.96 -1.24 -4.48
CA SER A 27 8.77 -1.02 -3.64
C SER A 27 8.26 -2.34 -3.03
N GLU A 28 8.19 -3.38 -3.86
CA GLU A 28 7.78 -4.73 -3.46
C GLU A 28 8.75 -5.32 -2.43
N TYR A 29 10.07 -5.16 -2.66
CA TYR A 29 11.09 -5.55 -1.70
C TYR A 29 10.88 -4.88 -0.34
N CYS A 30 10.69 -3.55 -0.33
CA CYS A 30 10.44 -2.82 0.92
C CYS A 30 9.18 -3.32 1.64
N VAL A 31 8.11 -3.64 0.90
CA VAL A 31 6.89 -4.21 1.49
C VAL A 31 7.17 -5.58 2.11
N ILE A 32 7.89 -6.47 1.42
CA ILE A 32 8.27 -7.78 1.99
C ILE A 32 9.02 -7.58 3.31
N LYS A 33 10.09 -6.78 3.30
CA LYS A 33 10.92 -6.59 4.50
C LYS A 33 10.15 -5.97 5.66
N LEU A 34 9.38 -4.92 5.42
CA LEU A 34 8.60 -4.27 6.47
C LEU A 34 7.49 -5.17 7.01
N SER A 35 6.76 -5.85 6.13
CA SER A 35 5.69 -6.77 6.54
C SER A 35 6.21 -7.92 7.41
N GLU A 36 7.34 -8.51 7.06
CA GLU A 36 7.99 -9.55 7.86
C GLU A 36 8.46 -9.03 9.23
N GLN A 37 9.04 -7.83 9.29
CA GLN A 37 9.45 -7.24 10.56
C GLN A 37 8.26 -6.95 11.47
N LEU A 38 7.18 -6.40 10.93
CA LEU A 38 5.94 -6.19 11.69
C LEU A 38 5.35 -7.51 12.19
N ALA A 39 5.35 -8.55 11.37
CA ALA A 39 4.89 -9.87 11.77
C ALA A 39 5.78 -10.51 12.87
N LYS A 40 7.10 -10.31 12.82
CA LYS A 40 8.02 -10.71 13.90
C LYS A 40 7.74 -9.99 15.21
N HIS A 41 7.26 -8.74 15.16
CA HIS A 41 6.86 -7.96 16.33
C HIS A 41 5.44 -8.28 16.83
N GLY A 42 4.82 -9.34 16.32
CA GLY A 42 3.53 -9.85 16.80
C GLY A 42 2.31 -9.17 16.18
N HIS A 43 2.48 -8.47 15.06
CA HIS A 43 1.35 -7.96 14.29
C HIS A 43 0.81 -9.02 13.32
N GLU A 44 -0.48 -8.99 13.07
CA GLU A 44 -1.13 -9.79 12.02
C GLU A 44 -1.07 -8.99 10.72
N VAL A 45 -0.29 -9.47 9.74
CA VAL A 45 0.07 -8.68 8.56
C VAL A 45 -0.43 -9.33 7.29
N TYR A 46 -1.05 -8.52 6.45
CA TYR A 46 -1.57 -8.89 5.15
C TYR A 46 -0.95 -8.01 4.06
N VAL A 47 -0.69 -8.60 2.90
CA VAL A 47 -0.22 -7.90 1.70
C VAL A 47 -1.18 -8.20 0.56
N VAL A 48 -1.82 -7.16 0.04
CA VAL A 48 -2.73 -7.23 -1.09
C VAL A 48 -2.12 -6.55 -2.29
N GLY A 49 -1.99 -7.29 -3.37
CA GLY A 49 -1.40 -6.80 -4.61
C GLY A 49 -1.45 -7.85 -5.71
N ASP A 50 -0.74 -7.62 -6.80
CA ASP A 50 -0.53 -8.65 -7.81
C ASP A 50 0.53 -9.64 -7.32
N VAL A 51 0.13 -10.42 -6.31
CA VAL A 51 0.98 -11.36 -5.59
C VAL A 51 0.51 -12.79 -5.84
N GLU A 52 1.44 -13.74 -5.79
CA GLU A 52 1.05 -15.13 -5.62
C GLU A 52 0.53 -15.33 -4.20
N GLY A 53 -0.74 -15.77 -4.07
CA GLY A 53 -1.37 -15.97 -2.77
C GLY A 53 -0.63 -17.03 -1.96
N ALA A 54 -0.21 -16.67 -0.74
CA ALA A 54 0.56 -17.56 0.13
C ALA A 54 0.54 -17.05 1.58
N TRP A 55 0.90 -17.94 2.49
CA TRP A 55 1.24 -17.59 3.86
C TRP A 55 2.75 -17.88 4.08
N ILE A 56 3.54 -16.82 4.18
CA ILE A 56 5.02 -16.91 4.23
C ILE A 56 5.52 -16.03 5.36
N ASN A 57 6.36 -16.57 6.23
CA ASN A 57 6.98 -15.82 7.34
C ASN A 57 5.97 -15.03 8.20
N ARG A 58 4.79 -15.62 8.45
CA ARG A 58 3.66 -15.02 9.19
C ARG A 58 2.98 -13.85 8.47
N VAL A 59 3.28 -13.63 7.20
CA VAL A 59 2.59 -12.64 6.35
C VAL A 59 1.63 -13.37 5.44
N THR A 60 0.39 -12.88 5.33
CA THR A 60 -0.62 -13.39 4.41
C THR A 60 -0.62 -12.57 3.13
N TYR A 61 -0.24 -13.19 2.02
CA TYR A 61 -0.27 -12.58 0.68
C TYR A 61 -1.58 -12.93 -0.02
N ILE A 62 -2.27 -11.92 -0.55
CA ILE A 62 -3.58 -12.04 -1.20
C ILE A 62 -3.51 -11.36 -2.56
N ASN A 63 -3.84 -12.11 -3.62
CA ASN A 63 -3.93 -11.51 -4.95
C ASN A 63 -5.07 -10.48 -5.02
N VAL A 64 -4.79 -9.31 -5.56
CA VAL A 64 -5.75 -8.21 -5.66
C VAL A 64 -7.01 -8.61 -6.46
N ASN A 65 -6.89 -9.48 -7.44
CA ASN A 65 -8.04 -9.99 -8.20
C ASN A 65 -9.02 -10.78 -7.31
N ASN A 66 -8.54 -11.41 -6.24
CA ASN A 66 -9.40 -12.12 -5.29
C ASN A 66 -10.23 -11.16 -4.43
N LEU A 67 -9.80 -9.90 -4.26
CA LEU A 67 -10.61 -8.86 -3.64
C LEU A 67 -11.71 -8.37 -4.57
N LEU A 68 -11.39 -8.23 -5.86
CA LEU A 68 -12.28 -7.63 -6.84
C LEU A 68 -13.33 -8.61 -7.34
N ASN A 69 -13.03 -9.91 -7.34
CA ASN A 69 -13.94 -10.96 -7.74
C ASN A 69 -14.89 -11.33 -6.60
N LYS A 70 -16.01 -10.66 -6.49
CA LYS A 70 -17.14 -11.02 -5.60
C LYS A 70 -17.86 -12.32 -5.99
N GLY A 71 -17.27 -13.12 -6.87
CA GLY A 71 -17.82 -14.37 -7.41
C GLY A 71 -17.56 -15.56 -6.47
N ASN A 72 -18.58 -15.95 -5.76
CA ASN A 72 -19.06 -17.28 -5.37
C ASN A 72 -18.07 -18.39 -4.93
N GLU A 73 -16.80 -18.20 -4.87
CA GLU A 73 -15.93 -19.19 -4.28
C GLU A 73 -15.60 -18.79 -2.83
N ARG A 74 -16.22 -19.48 -1.89
CA ARG A 74 -15.82 -19.54 -0.48
C ARG A 74 -14.44 -20.16 -0.35
N GLY A 75 -13.48 -19.60 -1.09
CA GLY A 75 -12.07 -19.94 -1.03
C GLY A 75 -11.41 -19.19 0.12
N SER A 76 -10.67 -19.88 0.87
CA SER A 76 -10.11 -19.67 2.20
C SER A 76 -9.25 -18.44 2.47
N ASN A 77 -9.24 -17.40 1.64
CA ASN A 77 -8.40 -16.20 1.82
C ASN A 77 -9.18 -14.87 1.68
N SER A 78 -10.49 -14.89 1.92
CA SER A 78 -11.26 -13.65 1.91
C SER A 78 -11.00 -12.85 3.19
N ILE A 79 -10.47 -11.63 3.04
CA ILE A 79 -10.39 -10.65 4.14
C ILE A 79 -11.63 -9.75 4.21
N ALA A 80 -12.67 -10.09 3.45
CA ALA A 80 -13.97 -9.44 3.56
C ALA A 80 -14.46 -9.55 5.02
N PHE A 81 -14.92 -8.43 5.57
CA PHE A 81 -15.34 -8.27 6.98
C PHE A 81 -14.22 -8.34 8.03
N THR A 82 -12.94 -8.37 7.62
CA THR A 82 -11.84 -8.16 8.55
C THR A 82 -11.70 -6.67 8.85
N GLU A 83 -11.66 -6.31 10.12
CA GLU A 83 -11.30 -4.95 10.54
C GLU A 83 -9.79 -4.82 10.67
N PHE A 84 -9.23 -3.79 10.03
CA PHE A 84 -7.80 -3.47 10.11
C PHE A 84 -7.58 -2.23 10.99
N ASP A 85 -6.58 -2.28 11.86
CA ASP A 85 -6.13 -1.11 12.61
C ASP A 85 -5.48 -0.08 11.69
N TRP A 86 -4.68 -0.58 10.74
CA TRP A 86 -3.95 0.24 9.77
C TRP A 86 -4.01 -0.36 8.37
N VAL A 87 -4.15 0.54 7.40
CA VAL A 87 -3.93 0.22 5.99
C VAL A 87 -2.81 1.10 5.45
N ILE A 88 -1.86 0.50 4.74
CA ILE A 88 -0.73 1.18 4.13
C ILE A 88 -0.85 1.04 2.61
N GLY A 89 -1.23 2.11 1.93
CA GLY A 89 -1.26 2.16 0.47
C GLY A 89 0.13 2.51 -0.07
N VAL A 90 0.67 1.66 -0.93
CA VAL A 90 2.01 1.82 -1.49
C VAL A 90 1.87 2.26 -2.94
N ASN A 91 2.29 3.47 -3.28
CA ASN A 91 2.20 4.11 -4.60
C ASN A 91 0.79 4.33 -5.18
N TYR A 92 -0.24 3.64 -4.69
CA TYR A 92 -1.61 3.73 -5.19
C TYR A 92 -2.44 4.68 -4.35
N ILE A 93 -2.75 5.84 -4.90
CA ILE A 93 -3.42 6.92 -4.17
C ILE A 93 -4.90 6.66 -3.90
N ASN A 94 -5.54 5.83 -4.71
CA ASN A 94 -6.96 5.51 -4.56
C ASN A 94 -7.23 4.24 -3.73
N PHE A 95 -6.23 3.75 -2.99
CA PHE A 95 -6.32 2.49 -2.24
C PHE A 95 -7.49 2.47 -1.24
N THR A 96 -7.78 3.57 -0.57
CA THR A 96 -8.89 3.63 0.40
C THR A 96 -10.24 3.41 -0.28
N LYS A 97 -10.48 4.05 -1.43
CA LYS A 97 -11.68 3.82 -2.23
C LYS A 97 -11.81 2.38 -2.71
N VAL A 98 -10.70 1.79 -3.15
CA VAL A 98 -10.70 0.39 -3.58
C VAL A 98 -11.08 -0.54 -2.42
N LEU A 99 -10.54 -0.30 -1.24
CA LEU A 99 -10.84 -1.09 -0.06
C LEU A 99 -12.30 -0.90 0.40
N ASP A 100 -12.80 0.33 0.45
CA ASP A 100 -14.19 0.64 0.79
C ASP A 100 -15.17 -0.04 -0.18
N LYS A 101 -14.89 0.03 -1.49
CA LYS A 101 -15.70 -0.64 -2.53
C LYS A 101 -15.74 -2.16 -2.34
N ASN A 102 -14.73 -2.73 -1.74
CA ASN A 102 -14.64 -4.17 -1.45
C ASN A 102 -15.07 -4.53 -0.02
N SER A 103 -15.67 -3.59 0.72
CA SER A 103 -16.18 -3.78 2.09
C SER A 103 -15.09 -4.19 3.09
N ILE A 104 -13.87 -3.65 2.92
CA ILE A 104 -12.76 -3.84 3.83
C ILE A 104 -12.72 -2.64 4.79
N ASN A 105 -12.94 -2.92 6.06
CA ASN A 105 -13.00 -1.89 7.10
C ASN A 105 -11.61 -1.63 7.67
N PHE A 106 -11.30 -0.36 7.95
CA PHE A 106 -10.06 0.03 8.60
C PHE A 106 -10.20 1.35 9.36
N SER A 107 -9.41 1.50 10.41
CA SER A 107 -9.47 2.68 11.30
C SER A 107 -8.56 3.81 10.83
N LYS A 108 -7.37 3.48 10.30
CA LYS A 108 -6.33 4.45 9.94
C LYS A 108 -5.66 4.06 8.64
N ALA A 109 -5.30 5.07 7.86
CA ALA A 109 -4.58 4.92 6.60
C ALA A 109 -3.23 5.64 6.64
N LEU A 110 -2.27 5.08 5.91
CA LEU A 110 -0.98 5.66 5.62
C LEU A 110 -0.71 5.52 4.12
N PHE A 111 -0.22 6.57 3.48
CA PHE A 111 0.24 6.49 2.11
C PHE A 111 1.77 6.47 2.08
N TRP A 112 2.35 5.41 1.49
CA TRP A 112 3.79 5.24 1.36
C TRP A 112 4.19 5.44 -0.11
N ALA A 113 4.79 6.60 -0.39
CA ALA A 113 5.18 7.01 -1.72
C ALA A 113 6.62 6.59 -2.00
N HIS A 114 6.82 5.68 -2.94
CA HIS A 114 8.13 5.28 -3.43
C HIS A 114 8.50 5.97 -4.75
N ASN A 115 7.48 6.42 -5.52
CA ASN A 115 7.64 7.01 -6.83
C ASN A 115 7.16 8.46 -6.84
N GLU A 116 7.59 9.22 -7.86
CA GLU A 116 7.10 10.57 -8.12
C GLU A 116 5.68 10.61 -8.66
N TYR A 117 5.23 9.52 -9.27
CA TYR A 117 3.90 9.41 -9.85
C TYR A 117 2.93 8.81 -8.85
N TRP A 118 1.79 9.47 -8.70
CA TRP A 118 0.65 8.93 -7.98
C TRP A 118 -0.14 8.06 -8.93
N TYR A 119 -0.02 6.77 -8.76
CA TYR A 119 -0.75 5.85 -9.61
C TYR A 119 -2.23 5.81 -9.22
N THR A 120 -3.07 6.15 -10.19
CA THR A 120 -4.49 5.84 -10.15
C THR A 120 -4.70 4.67 -11.09
N TRP A 121 -4.61 3.46 -10.58
CA TRP A 121 -4.90 2.30 -11.41
C TRP A 121 -6.29 1.79 -11.10
N HIS A 122 -7.16 1.86 -12.12
CA HIS A 122 -8.12 0.81 -12.50
C HIS A 122 -8.81 1.19 -13.79
N GLU A 123 -8.99 0.20 -14.64
CA GLU A 123 -9.91 0.27 -15.77
C GLU A 123 -11.24 0.87 -15.33
N GLY A 124 -11.64 1.99 -15.93
CA GLY A 124 -12.88 2.67 -15.62
C GLY A 124 -12.88 3.58 -14.38
N SER A 125 -11.76 3.79 -13.71
CA SER A 125 -11.65 4.88 -12.78
C SER A 125 -11.60 6.19 -13.58
N GLU A 126 -12.59 7.00 -13.40
CA GLU A 126 -12.56 8.38 -13.87
C GLU A 126 -11.27 9.00 -13.34
N LEU A 127 -10.37 9.33 -14.26
CA LEU A 127 -9.07 9.97 -13.99
C LEU A 127 -9.21 11.34 -13.28
N GLU A 128 -10.45 11.78 -13.09
CA GLU A 128 -10.77 13.08 -12.50
C GLU A 128 -10.46 13.19 -11.01
N ASP A 129 -10.35 12.08 -10.30
CA ASP A 129 -10.07 12.14 -8.88
C ASP A 129 -8.57 12.05 -8.54
N LYS A 130 -7.74 12.75 -9.24
CA LYS A 130 -6.28 12.90 -9.14
C LYS A 130 -5.66 12.85 -7.71
N GLY A 131 -6.19 11.96 -6.85
CA GLY A 131 -5.80 11.81 -5.46
C GLY A 131 -6.50 12.75 -4.48
N LYS A 132 -7.45 13.54 -4.93
CA LYS A 132 -8.21 14.42 -4.06
C LYS A 132 -8.88 13.65 -2.92
N SER A 133 -9.47 12.50 -3.22
CA SER A 133 -10.16 11.68 -2.25
C SER A 133 -9.28 11.16 -1.11
N ILE A 134 -8.04 10.79 -1.38
CA ILE A 134 -7.13 10.33 -0.32
C ILE A 134 -6.68 11.49 0.57
N LEU A 135 -6.45 12.68 0.01
CA LEU A 135 -6.04 13.86 0.75
C LEU A 135 -7.17 14.41 1.64
N GLU A 136 -8.42 14.12 1.29
CA GLU A 136 -9.61 14.47 2.05
C GLU A 136 -10.09 13.33 2.97
N ASP A 137 -9.49 12.14 2.90
CA ASP A 137 -9.88 11.01 3.75
C ASP A 137 -9.38 11.24 5.19
N GLU A 138 -10.31 11.42 6.12
CA GLU A 138 -10.01 11.68 7.53
C GLU A 138 -9.23 10.53 8.20
N ARG A 139 -9.28 9.33 7.64
CA ARG A 139 -8.53 8.17 8.11
C ARG A 139 -7.05 8.27 7.74
N LEU A 140 -6.67 9.09 6.75
CA LEU A 140 -5.27 9.29 6.38
C LEU A 140 -4.54 10.05 7.50
N LYS A 141 -3.55 9.39 8.12
CA LYS A 141 -2.78 9.95 9.22
C LYS A 141 -1.39 10.42 8.80
N ALA A 142 -0.80 9.76 7.81
CA ALA A 142 0.52 10.15 7.34
C ALA A 142 0.74 9.84 5.85
N ILE A 143 1.63 10.63 5.26
CA ILE A 143 2.25 10.36 3.96
C ILE A 143 3.74 10.16 4.23
N ILE A 144 4.25 8.99 3.92
CA ILE A 144 5.67 8.65 4.06
C ILE A 144 6.32 8.79 2.69
N CYS A 145 7.38 9.56 2.62
CA CYS A 145 8.20 9.78 1.44
C CYS A 145 9.58 9.15 1.64
N VAL A 146 10.18 8.61 0.58
CA VAL A 146 11.52 8.02 0.66
C VAL A 146 12.65 9.05 0.55
N SER A 147 12.35 10.31 0.25
CA SER A 147 13.33 11.39 0.15
C SER A 147 12.73 12.78 0.43
N LYS A 148 13.58 13.76 0.76
CA LYS A 148 13.17 15.16 0.93
C LYS A 148 12.62 15.74 -0.37
N TRP A 149 13.25 15.42 -1.51
CA TRP A 149 12.75 15.84 -2.82
C TRP A 149 11.31 15.40 -3.06
N GLN A 150 10.99 14.17 -2.67
CA GLN A 150 9.64 13.63 -2.82
C GLN A 150 8.61 14.38 -1.95
N VAL A 151 9.01 14.83 -0.74
CA VAL A 151 8.14 15.66 0.10
C VAL A 151 7.78 16.97 -0.61
N GLU A 152 8.75 17.62 -1.22
CA GLU A 152 8.53 18.85 -1.98
C GLU A 152 7.60 18.61 -3.17
N HIS A 153 7.84 17.52 -3.92
CA HIS A 153 7.02 17.13 -5.06
C HIS A 153 5.57 16.82 -4.66
N ILE A 154 5.36 16.09 -3.55
CA ILE A 154 4.02 15.79 -3.02
C ILE A 154 3.29 17.05 -2.56
N ASN A 155 3.99 17.99 -1.94
CA ASN A 155 3.37 19.25 -1.54
C ASN A 155 2.94 20.08 -2.76
N LEU A 156 3.74 20.11 -3.83
CA LEU A 156 3.34 20.75 -5.09
C LEU A 156 2.12 20.07 -5.69
N LYS A 157 2.08 18.74 -5.73
CA LYS A 157 0.93 17.97 -6.23
C LYS A 157 -0.33 18.19 -5.41
N ARG A 158 -0.20 18.29 -4.07
CA ARG A 158 -1.35 18.67 -3.22
C ARG A 158 -1.89 20.04 -3.57
N ALA A 159 -1.01 21.03 -3.72
CA ALA A 159 -1.41 22.39 -4.09
C ALA A 159 -2.10 22.42 -5.46
N GLU A 160 -1.55 21.72 -6.46
CA GLU A 160 -2.16 21.60 -7.79
C GLU A 160 -3.54 20.91 -7.74
N THR A 161 -3.68 19.83 -6.95
CA THR A 161 -4.90 19.02 -6.89
C THR A 161 -6.02 19.72 -6.14
N LEU A 162 -5.71 20.36 -5.02
CA LEU A 162 -6.70 20.99 -4.13
C LEU A 162 -6.89 22.48 -4.39
N GLY A 163 -6.05 23.10 -5.24
CA GLY A 163 -6.02 24.54 -5.45
C GLY A 163 -5.44 25.34 -4.28
N TYR A 164 -5.06 24.66 -3.20
CA TYR A 164 -4.41 25.28 -2.04
C TYR A 164 -3.67 24.21 -1.22
N ILE A 165 -2.71 24.63 -0.41
CA ILE A 165 -2.08 23.73 0.59
C ILE A 165 -2.89 23.88 1.89
N PRO A 166 -3.60 22.85 2.35
CA PRO A 166 -4.37 22.95 3.59
C PRO A 166 -3.42 23.20 4.77
N SER A 167 -3.56 24.35 5.41
CA SER A 167 -2.78 24.70 6.60
C SER A 167 -3.10 23.84 7.83
N ASN A 168 -4.24 23.17 7.81
CA ASN A 168 -4.79 22.41 8.93
C ASN A 168 -4.99 20.90 8.64
N SER A 169 -4.28 20.33 7.66
CA SER A 169 -4.38 18.88 7.49
C SER A 169 -3.68 18.17 8.65
N ASN A 170 -4.43 17.34 9.38
CA ASN A 170 -3.89 16.45 10.42
C ASN A 170 -2.99 15.33 9.84
N THR A 171 -2.65 15.43 8.56
CA THR A 171 -1.82 14.45 7.88
C THR A 171 -0.36 14.85 7.96
N TYR A 172 0.43 14.03 8.64
CA TYR A 172 1.88 14.23 8.72
C TYR A 172 2.55 13.80 7.41
N ILE A 173 3.50 14.62 6.93
CA ILE A 173 4.40 14.22 5.84
C ILE A 173 5.77 14.01 6.45
N GLN A 174 6.34 12.81 6.28
CA GLN A 174 7.60 12.44 6.88
C GLN A 174 8.51 11.72 5.87
N VAL A 175 9.80 11.99 5.97
CA VAL A 175 10.82 11.24 5.21
C VAL A 175 11.25 10.03 6.02
N ILE A 176 11.09 8.85 5.42
CA ILE A 176 11.69 7.59 5.89
C ILE A 176 12.37 6.98 4.67
N SER A 177 13.68 7.08 4.61
CA SER A 177 14.46 6.53 3.50
C SER A 177 14.35 5.00 3.48
N ASN A 178 14.34 4.43 2.27
CA ASN A 178 14.42 2.98 2.13
C ASN A 178 15.73 2.48 2.72
N ALA A 179 15.63 1.40 3.48
CA ALA A 179 16.80 0.69 3.99
C ALA A 179 17.05 -0.57 3.16
N ILE A 180 18.33 -0.91 3.03
CA ILE A 180 18.78 -2.16 2.44
C ILE A 180 19.29 -3.04 3.59
N ASP A 181 18.85 -4.29 3.65
CA ASP A 181 19.43 -5.26 4.57
C ASP A 181 20.78 -5.74 4.00
N PRO A 182 21.91 -5.47 4.66
CA PRO A 182 23.22 -5.88 4.15
C PRO A 182 23.31 -7.40 3.91
N ASN A 183 22.63 -8.20 4.73
CA ASN A 183 22.67 -9.66 4.61
C ASN A 183 22.01 -10.19 3.32
N ASP A 184 21.20 -9.39 2.64
CA ASP A 184 20.60 -9.79 1.36
C ASP A 184 21.58 -9.70 0.17
N TRP A 185 22.78 -9.14 0.38
CA TRP A 185 23.78 -8.88 -0.66
C TRP A 185 25.08 -9.66 -0.49
N GLU A 186 25.17 -10.49 0.54
CA GLU A 186 26.38 -11.29 0.84
C GLU A 186 26.40 -12.65 0.10
N ASN A 187 25.56 -12.86 -0.93
CA ASN A 187 25.52 -14.09 -1.72
C ASN A 187 25.98 -13.87 -3.16
#